data_6845b415b86576cfd898228d8fd6ce15
#
_entry.id   6845b415b86576cfd898228d8fd6ce15
#
_cell.length_a   1.000
_cell.length_b   1.000
_cell.length_c   1.000
_cell.angle_alpha   90.00
_cell.angle_beta   90.00
_cell.angle_gamma   90.00
#
_symmetry.space_group_name_H-M   'P 1'
#
loop_
_entity.id
_entity.type
_entity.pdbx_description
1 polymer ?
#
loop_
_entity_poly.entity_id
_entity_poly.type
_entity_poly.pdbx_seq_one_letter_code
_entity_poly.pdbx_strand_id
1 'polypeptide(L)'
;TRETRRTPALRNKVYERLAEAQTLAEAKDYAGAAVILNDMISEDGKRALNSYELANVYNLHAFLSYAKEDYPQSLRYYEQVISQPDIPLAMEINTRFTIAQLYFVQEKWQQGIDALLMWFEMNEKPNAGAYVLLAQGYYQVKRYDLALDNVETAIAMHEGEGKLPKEQWYNLARFLYFDKEDFDSALDVLNTLIIYYPKKQYWVQASHLYGEKKDEPRQLALMEAAYEQGFLDRSSELVTMAYLYLNAE
;
A
#
# COMPACT_ATOMS: atom_id res chain seq x y z
N THR A 1 27.00 0.68 -11.54
CA THR A 1 27.46 -0.30 -10.52
C THR A 1 27.28 0.33 -9.15
N ARG A 2 26.30 -0.16 -8.37
CA ARG A 2 26.10 0.28 -6.98
C ARG A 2 27.30 -0.14 -6.13
N GLU A 3 27.79 0.79 -5.32
CA GLU A 3 28.77 0.46 -4.27
C GLU A 3 28.17 -0.58 -3.33
N THR A 4 28.82 -1.73 -3.22
CA THR A 4 28.51 -2.72 -2.19
C THR A 4 29.01 -2.20 -0.85
N ARG A 5 28.13 -1.64 -0.04
CA ARG A 5 28.48 -1.25 1.33
C ARG A 5 28.63 -2.52 2.18
N ARG A 6 29.78 -2.65 2.86
CA ARG A 6 29.99 -3.72 3.85
C ARG A 6 28.98 -3.54 5.00
N THR A 7 28.34 -4.63 5.41
CA THR A 7 27.53 -4.63 6.65
C THR A 7 28.49 -4.67 7.84
N PRO A 8 28.57 -3.60 8.66
CA PRO A 8 29.36 -3.64 9.89
C PRO A 8 28.77 -4.67 10.87
N ALA A 9 29.61 -5.24 11.73
CA ALA A 9 29.14 -6.08 12.81
C ALA A 9 28.77 -5.23 14.02
N LEU A 10 27.72 -5.62 14.73
CA LEU A 10 27.42 -5.09 16.06
C LEU A 10 28.40 -5.69 17.07
N ARG A 11 28.97 -4.87 17.94
CA ARG A 11 29.77 -5.38 19.06
C ARG A 11 28.86 -6.12 20.06
N ASN A 12 29.35 -7.20 20.66
CA ASN A 12 28.55 -8.06 21.54
C ASN A 12 27.80 -7.29 22.63
N LYS A 13 28.47 -6.36 23.31
CA LYS A 13 27.87 -5.55 24.38
C LYS A 13 26.70 -4.68 23.84
N VAL A 14 26.81 -4.16 22.63
CA VAL A 14 25.76 -3.36 22.00
C VAL A 14 24.60 -4.26 21.58
N TYR A 15 24.91 -5.41 21.01
CA TYR A 15 23.91 -6.41 20.64
C TYR A 15 23.08 -6.87 21.85
N GLU A 16 23.73 -7.20 22.97
CA GLU A 16 23.06 -7.62 24.21
C GLU A 16 22.10 -6.57 24.73
N ARG A 17 22.49 -5.31 24.74
CA ARG A 17 21.62 -4.21 25.17
C ARG A 17 20.45 -3.96 24.23
N LEU A 18 20.67 -4.04 22.93
CA LEU A 18 19.60 -3.95 21.95
C LEU A 18 18.62 -5.13 22.09
N ALA A 19 19.11 -6.34 22.30
CA ALA A 19 18.29 -7.53 22.52
C ALA A 19 17.44 -7.41 23.80
N GLU A 20 18.01 -6.88 24.89
CA GLU A 20 17.28 -6.59 26.12
C GLU A 20 16.14 -5.59 25.87
N ALA A 21 16.45 -4.46 25.22
CA ALA A 21 15.44 -3.46 24.88
C ALA A 21 14.35 -4.02 23.96
N GLN A 22 14.71 -4.86 23.00
CA GLN A 22 13.76 -5.51 22.11
C GLN A 22 12.85 -6.48 22.88
N THR A 23 13.39 -7.27 23.80
CA THR A 23 12.61 -8.18 24.65
C THR A 23 11.57 -7.41 25.48
N LEU A 24 11.96 -6.28 26.06
CA LEU A 24 11.03 -5.40 26.78
C LEU A 24 9.94 -4.83 25.83
N ALA A 25 10.33 -4.42 24.62
CA ALA A 25 9.39 -3.90 23.63
C ALA A 25 8.37 -4.97 23.20
N GLU A 26 8.80 -6.20 22.98
CA GLU A 26 7.93 -7.35 22.66
C GLU A 26 6.97 -7.67 23.82
N ALA A 27 7.43 -7.51 25.05
CA ALA A 27 6.59 -7.61 26.25
C ALA A 27 5.69 -6.36 26.46
N LYS A 28 5.72 -5.38 25.53
CA LYS A 28 5.02 -4.09 25.62
C LYS A 28 5.47 -3.18 26.76
N ASP A 29 6.61 -3.48 27.41
CA ASP A 29 7.28 -2.55 28.31
C ASP A 29 8.10 -1.52 27.53
N TYR A 30 7.38 -0.62 26.86
CA TYR A 30 7.99 0.44 26.06
C TYR A 30 8.77 1.44 26.89
N ALA A 31 8.40 1.61 28.17
CA ALA A 31 9.09 2.51 29.07
C ALA A 31 10.46 1.93 29.48
N GLY A 32 10.50 0.66 29.87
CA GLY A 32 11.75 -0.05 30.18
C GLY A 32 12.70 -0.10 28.98
N ALA A 33 12.16 -0.44 27.79
CA ALA A 33 12.94 -0.42 26.56
C ALA A 33 13.53 0.97 26.26
N ALA A 34 12.73 2.04 26.42
CA ALA A 34 13.18 3.41 26.19
C ALA A 34 14.30 3.83 27.15
N VAL A 35 14.29 3.40 28.40
CA VAL A 35 15.37 3.69 29.36
C VAL A 35 16.70 3.15 28.85
N ILE A 36 16.74 1.90 28.40
CA ILE A 36 17.97 1.29 27.86
C ILE A 36 18.44 2.06 26.62
N LEU A 37 17.54 2.34 25.69
CA LEU A 37 17.89 3.04 24.44
C LEU A 37 18.35 4.48 24.69
N ASN A 38 17.70 5.20 25.62
CA ASN A 38 18.09 6.57 25.98
C ASN A 38 19.49 6.62 26.60
N ASP A 39 19.83 5.64 27.43
CA ASP A 39 21.19 5.54 27.96
C ASP A 39 22.21 5.27 26.85
N MET A 40 21.86 4.43 25.87
CA MET A 40 22.73 4.13 24.72
C MET A 40 23.00 5.35 23.83
N ILE A 41 22.06 6.30 23.74
CA ILE A 41 22.20 7.55 22.95
C ILE A 41 22.48 8.78 23.80
N SER A 42 22.77 8.61 25.09
CA SER A 42 23.31 9.68 25.93
C SER A 42 24.62 10.23 25.32
N GLU A 43 25.06 11.43 25.76
CA GLU A 43 26.24 12.05 25.15
C GLU A 43 27.47 11.13 25.17
N ASP A 44 27.71 10.46 26.29
CA ASP A 44 28.79 9.51 26.43
C ASP A 44 28.52 8.20 25.66
N GLY A 45 27.28 7.74 25.65
CA GLY A 45 26.85 6.56 24.92
C GLY A 45 27.02 6.72 23.40
N LYS A 46 26.57 7.85 22.84
CA LYS A 46 26.72 8.16 21.41
C LYS A 46 28.19 8.12 20.94
N ARG A 47 29.12 8.68 21.73
CA ARG A 47 30.55 8.69 21.39
C ARG A 47 31.16 7.29 21.38
N ALA A 48 30.55 6.36 22.10
CA ALA A 48 30.99 4.98 22.17
C ALA A 48 30.44 4.09 21.04
N LEU A 49 29.41 4.54 20.31
CA LEU A 49 28.75 3.77 19.26
C LEU A 49 29.24 4.19 17.86
N ASN A 50 29.39 3.20 16.96
CA ASN A 50 29.61 3.49 15.55
C ASN A 50 28.26 3.81 14.85
N SER A 51 28.33 4.28 13.58
CA SER A 51 27.16 4.68 12.81
C SER A 51 26.10 3.57 12.67
N TYR A 52 26.53 2.33 12.45
CA TYR A 52 25.62 1.20 12.32
C TYR A 52 24.96 0.85 13.67
N GLU A 53 25.68 0.92 14.75
CA GLU A 53 25.15 0.70 16.10
C GLU A 53 24.14 1.80 16.47
N LEU A 54 24.45 3.07 16.18
CA LEU A 54 23.52 4.19 16.37
C LEU A 54 22.26 4.01 15.52
N ALA A 55 22.40 3.60 14.25
CA ALA A 55 21.26 3.36 13.38
C ALA A 55 20.33 2.28 13.96
N ASN A 56 20.87 1.21 14.53
CA ASN A 56 20.04 0.17 15.18
C ASN A 56 19.33 0.69 16.44
N VAL A 57 19.98 1.52 17.25
CA VAL A 57 19.35 2.15 18.43
C VAL A 57 18.21 3.08 17.98
N TYR A 58 18.44 3.93 16.98
CA TYR A 58 17.39 4.81 16.45
C TYR A 58 16.25 4.03 15.79
N ASN A 59 16.56 2.93 15.10
CA ASN A 59 15.53 2.09 14.50
C ASN A 59 14.59 1.50 15.56
N LEU A 60 15.12 1.04 16.69
CA LEU A 60 14.30 0.53 17.79
C LEU A 60 13.52 1.64 18.49
N HIS A 61 14.11 2.82 18.69
CA HIS A 61 13.38 4.01 19.15
C HIS A 61 12.22 4.39 18.23
N ALA A 62 12.45 4.34 16.91
CA ALA A 62 11.40 4.60 15.93
C ALA A 62 10.25 3.61 16.06
N PHE A 63 10.56 2.32 16.24
CA PHE A 63 9.56 1.29 16.50
C PHE A 63 8.76 1.56 17.79
N LEU A 64 9.42 1.91 18.90
CA LEU A 64 8.74 2.25 20.15
C LEU A 64 7.78 3.44 19.98
N SER A 65 8.21 4.46 19.26
CA SER A 65 7.38 5.63 18.98
C SER A 65 6.17 5.26 18.09
N TYR A 66 6.40 4.43 17.08
CA TYR A 66 5.32 3.90 16.22
C TYR A 66 4.29 3.09 17.04
N ALA A 67 4.77 2.21 17.92
CA ALA A 67 3.90 1.40 18.77
C ALA A 67 3.04 2.22 19.76
N LYS A 68 3.48 3.44 20.07
CA LYS A 68 2.74 4.44 20.87
C LYS A 68 1.91 5.40 20.02
N GLU A 69 1.84 5.17 18.70
CA GLU A 69 1.17 6.04 17.72
C GLU A 69 1.77 7.47 17.65
N ASP A 70 2.98 7.67 18.20
CA ASP A 70 3.73 8.92 18.03
C ASP A 70 4.47 8.89 16.69
N TYR A 71 3.72 9.00 15.60
CA TYR A 71 4.25 8.96 14.23
C TYR A 71 5.23 10.08 13.92
N PRO A 72 5.03 11.33 14.40
CA PRO A 72 6.03 12.37 14.21
C PRO A 72 7.38 12.05 14.87
N GLN A 73 7.39 11.47 16.06
CA GLN A 73 8.61 11.06 16.73
C GLN A 73 9.26 9.84 16.06
N SER A 74 8.44 8.88 15.64
CA SER A 74 8.91 7.72 14.87
C SER A 74 9.62 8.17 13.59
N LEU A 75 9.04 9.12 12.85
CA LEU A 75 9.64 9.69 11.66
C LEU A 75 11.01 10.33 11.95
N ARG A 76 11.12 11.15 13.00
CA ARG A 76 12.39 11.76 13.40
C ARG A 76 13.48 10.73 13.69
N TYR A 77 13.13 9.63 14.34
CA TYR A 77 14.10 8.58 14.60
C TYR A 77 14.50 7.83 13.32
N TYR A 78 13.58 7.54 12.40
CA TYR A 78 13.96 6.94 11.11
C TYR A 78 14.81 7.88 10.25
N GLU A 79 14.60 9.19 10.32
CA GLU A 79 15.47 10.18 9.70
C GLU A 79 16.88 10.14 10.31
N GLN A 80 17.01 9.92 11.63
CA GLN A 80 18.30 9.69 12.28
C GLN A 80 18.96 8.40 11.80
N VAL A 81 18.21 7.34 11.51
CA VAL A 81 18.75 6.10 10.92
C VAL A 81 19.41 6.39 9.59
N ILE A 82 18.70 7.02 8.65
CA ILE A 82 19.23 7.28 7.29
C ILE A 82 20.29 8.39 7.26
N SER A 83 20.40 9.19 8.31
CA SER A 83 21.46 10.19 8.43
C SER A 83 22.81 9.60 8.87
N GLN A 84 22.82 8.35 9.36
CA GLN A 84 24.06 7.71 9.75
C GLN A 84 24.86 7.33 8.50
N PRO A 85 26.16 7.71 8.42
CA PRO A 85 27.03 7.22 7.36
C PRO A 85 27.26 5.72 7.49
N ASP A 86 27.63 5.09 6.40
CA ASP A 86 28.06 3.68 6.35
C ASP A 86 27.06 2.63 6.83
N ILE A 87 25.76 2.96 6.84
CA ILE A 87 24.73 1.93 7.07
C ILE A 87 24.57 1.01 5.85
N PRO A 88 24.19 -0.27 6.06
CA PRO A 88 23.92 -1.17 4.96
C PRO A 88 22.87 -0.61 3.99
N LEU A 89 23.09 -0.77 2.69
CA LEU A 89 22.16 -0.30 1.67
C LEU A 89 20.75 -0.85 1.87
N ALA A 90 20.62 -2.13 2.25
CA ALA A 90 19.33 -2.74 2.55
C ALA A 90 18.60 -2.03 3.72
N MET A 91 19.34 -1.62 4.75
CA MET A 91 18.78 -0.88 5.87
C MET A 91 18.29 0.50 5.43
N GLU A 92 19.07 1.20 4.62
CA GLU A 92 18.67 2.50 4.07
C GLU A 92 17.41 2.37 3.22
N ILE A 93 17.37 1.45 2.27
CA ILE A 93 16.21 1.21 1.40
C ILE A 93 14.95 0.90 2.23
N ASN A 94 15.05 -0.02 3.19
CA ASN A 94 13.91 -0.40 4.04
C ASN A 94 13.42 0.78 4.89
N THR A 95 14.34 1.55 5.47
CA THR A 95 13.99 2.71 6.29
C THR A 95 13.33 3.82 5.47
N ARG A 96 13.81 4.09 4.25
CA ARG A 96 13.17 5.06 3.35
C ARG A 96 11.76 4.67 2.96
N PHE A 97 11.51 3.38 2.76
CA PHE A 97 10.14 2.89 2.52
C PHE A 97 9.24 3.13 3.74
N THR A 98 9.74 2.83 4.94
CA THR A 98 9.00 3.07 6.18
C THR A 98 8.72 4.56 6.40
N ILE A 99 9.67 5.45 6.08
CA ILE A 99 9.47 6.90 6.12
C ILE A 99 8.33 7.32 5.18
N ALA A 100 8.30 6.81 3.95
CA ALA A 100 7.22 7.09 3.01
C ALA A 100 5.86 6.63 3.57
N GLN A 101 5.79 5.41 4.12
CA GLN A 101 4.57 4.89 4.76
C GLN A 101 4.12 5.77 5.94
N LEU A 102 5.04 6.26 6.76
CA LEU A 102 4.73 7.15 7.89
C LEU A 102 4.17 8.51 7.44
N TYR A 103 4.62 9.04 6.31
CA TYR A 103 4.01 10.23 5.74
C TYR A 103 2.56 9.96 5.31
N PHE A 104 2.29 8.81 4.68
CA PHE A 104 0.93 8.42 4.28
C PHE A 104 0.01 8.20 5.50
N VAL A 105 0.49 7.57 6.56
CA VAL A 105 -0.27 7.41 7.82
C VAL A 105 -0.64 8.75 8.45
N GLN A 106 0.20 9.76 8.28
CA GLN A 106 -0.04 11.12 8.75
C GLN A 106 -0.81 11.99 7.73
N GLU A 107 -1.32 11.41 6.66
CA GLU A 107 -2.02 12.10 5.56
C GLU A 107 -1.19 13.20 4.88
N LYS A 108 0.13 13.12 5.02
CA LYS A 108 1.10 14.02 4.36
C LYS A 108 1.40 13.50 2.96
N TRP A 109 0.36 13.51 2.11
CA TRP A 109 0.33 12.80 0.84
C TRP A 109 1.48 13.16 -0.10
N GLN A 110 1.74 14.45 -0.31
CA GLN A 110 2.82 14.87 -1.21
C GLN A 110 4.20 14.45 -0.69
N GLN A 111 4.45 14.61 0.62
CA GLN A 111 5.71 14.19 1.23
C GLN A 111 5.89 12.68 1.14
N GLY A 112 4.80 11.91 1.30
CA GLY A 112 4.81 10.45 1.11
C GLY A 112 5.13 10.05 -0.34
N ILE A 113 4.53 10.74 -1.31
CA ILE A 113 4.83 10.53 -2.74
C ILE A 113 6.31 10.82 -3.02
N ASP A 114 6.83 11.97 -2.60
CA ASP A 114 8.21 12.37 -2.85
C ASP A 114 9.20 11.37 -2.22
N ALA A 115 8.95 10.95 -0.98
CA ALA A 115 9.76 9.95 -0.29
C ALA A 115 9.71 8.58 -0.99
N LEU A 116 8.54 8.18 -1.49
CA LEU A 116 8.37 6.91 -2.18
C LEU A 116 9.05 6.93 -3.57
N LEU A 117 8.99 8.04 -4.30
CA LEU A 117 9.70 8.20 -5.57
C LEU A 117 11.23 8.10 -5.38
N MET A 118 11.78 8.73 -4.34
CA MET A 118 13.21 8.55 -4.00
C MET A 118 13.55 7.10 -3.69
N TRP A 119 12.66 6.38 -3.01
CA TRP A 119 12.84 4.96 -2.76
C TRP A 119 12.82 4.13 -4.05
N PHE A 120 11.94 4.45 -5.01
CA PHE A 120 11.90 3.80 -6.32
C PHE A 120 13.22 3.96 -7.09
N GLU A 121 13.87 5.12 -7.01
CA GLU A 121 15.19 5.35 -7.63
C GLU A 121 16.27 4.45 -7.03
N MET A 122 16.16 4.12 -5.75
CA MET A 122 17.13 3.30 -5.03
C MET A 122 16.87 1.79 -5.11
N ASN A 123 15.63 1.39 -5.35
CA ASN A 123 15.21 -0.01 -5.33
C ASN A 123 15.04 -0.55 -6.75
N GLU A 124 15.92 -1.48 -7.14
CA GLU A 124 15.88 -2.08 -8.48
C GLU A 124 14.67 -2.98 -8.76
N LYS A 125 14.01 -3.47 -7.71
CA LYS A 125 12.89 -4.41 -7.81
C LYS A 125 11.74 -3.99 -6.89
N PRO A 126 11.07 -2.89 -7.18
CA PRO A 126 9.89 -2.51 -6.43
C PRO A 126 8.79 -3.59 -6.59
N ASN A 127 8.07 -3.87 -5.53
CA ASN A 127 6.96 -4.81 -5.55
C ASN A 127 5.64 -4.12 -5.89
N ALA A 128 4.61 -4.90 -6.24
CA ALA A 128 3.28 -4.37 -6.57
C ALA A 128 2.68 -3.49 -5.45
N GLY A 129 2.94 -3.83 -4.17
CA GLY A 129 2.46 -3.05 -3.04
C GLY A 129 2.98 -1.61 -3.00
N ALA A 130 4.22 -1.38 -3.47
CA ALA A 130 4.79 -0.04 -3.56
C ALA A 130 4.09 0.81 -4.64
N TYR A 131 3.76 0.22 -5.78
CA TYR A 131 2.98 0.89 -6.83
C TYR A 131 1.57 1.22 -6.35
N VAL A 132 0.91 0.32 -5.61
CA VAL A 132 -0.40 0.61 -5.01
C VAL A 132 -0.33 1.77 -4.02
N LEU A 133 0.70 1.79 -3.18
CA LEU A 133 0.89 2.89 -2.22
C LEU A 133 1.08 4.23 -2.94
N LEU A 134 1.85 4.23 -4.04
CA LEU A 134 2.03 5.43 -4.87
C LEU A 134 0.72 5.84 -5.56
N ALA A 135 -0.05 4.87 -6.07
CA ALA A 135 -1.37 5.11 -6.65
C ALA A 135 -2.33 5.75 -5.65
N GLN A 136 -2.36 5.26 -4.42
CA GLN A 136 -3.17 5.84 -3.33
C GLN A 136 -2.74 7.28 -3.02
N GLY A 137 -1.45 7.56 -2.96
CA GLY A 137 -0.93 8.90 -2.77
C GLY A 137 -1.38 9.85 -3.88
N TYR A 138 -1.19 9.46 -5.14
CA TYR A 138 -1.62 10.25 -6.29
C TYR A 138 -3.14 10.47 -6.33
N TYR A 139 -3.92 9.47 -5.96
CA TYR A 139 -5.38 9.60 -5.82
C TYR A 139 -5.75 10.70 -4.81
N GLN A 140 -5.09 10.73 -3.65
CA GLN A 140 -5.37 11.71 -2.59
C GLN A 140 -5.04 13.15 -3.01
N VAL A 141 -3.99 13.33 -3.81
CA VAL A 141 -3.64 14.64 -4.38
C VAL A 141 -4.31 14.91 -5.73
N LYS A 142 -5.31 14.11 -6.10
CA LYS A 142 -6.13 14.24 -7.32
C LYS A 142 -5.34 14.17 -8.64
N ARG A 143 -4.21 13.48 -8.63
CA ARG A 143 -3.45 13.19 -9.85
C ARG A 143 -3.86 11.83 -10.40
N TYR A 144 -5.08 11.77 -10.92
CA TYR A 144 -5.78 10.53 -11.23
C TYR A 144 -5.13 9.73 -12.36
N ASP A 145 -4.54 10.38 -13.36
CA ASP A 145 -3.80 9.67 -14.41
C ASP A 145 -2.61 8.89 -13.83
N LEU A 146 -1.81 9.53 -12.97
CA LEU A 146 -0.69 8.86 -12.32
C LEU A 146 -1.15 7.77 -11.33
N ALA A 147 -2.29 7.98 -10.66
CA ALA A 147 -2.87 6.96 -9.80
C ALA A 147 -3.27 5.72 -10.62
N LEU A 148 -3.89 5.92 -11.79
CA LEU A 148 -4.30 4.84 -12.68
C LEU A 148 -3.09 4.07 -13.21
N ASP A 149 -2.09 4.74 -13.77
CA ASP A 149 -0.86 4.11 -14.29
C ASP A 149 -0.18 3.22 -13.25
N ASN A 150 -0.15 3.67 -11.98
CA ASN A 150 0.50 2.92 -10.90
C ASN A 150 -0.35 1.73 -10.43
N VAL A 151 -1.67 1.85 -10.31
CA VAL A 151 -2.50 0.71 -9.92
C VAL A 151 -2.58 -0.34 -11.02
N GLU A 152 -2.59 0.05 -12.29
CA GLU A 152 -2.51 -0.87 -13.43
C GLU A 152 -1.18 -1.63 -13.43
N THR A 153 -0.07 -0.94 -13.17
CA THR A 153 1.24 -1.58 -13.03
C THR A 153 1.23 -2.64 -11.92
N ALA A 154 0.64 -2.32 -10.77
CA ALA A 154 0.54 -3.27 -9.65
C ALA A 154 -0.33 -4.50 -10.00
N ILE A 155 -1.46 -4.28 -10.69
CA ILE A 155 -2.35 -5.35 -11.16
C ILE A 155 -1.58 -6.25 -12.14
N ALA A 156 -0.97 -5.66 -13.18
CA ALA A 156 -0.22 -6.41 -14.19
C ALA A 156 0.95 -7.22 -13.60
N MET A 157 1.63 -6.69 -12.59
CA MET A 157 2.70 -7.41 -11.88
C MET A 157 2.16 -8.66 -11.20
N HIS A 158 1.04 -8.57 -10.48
CA HIS A 158 0.43 -9.72 -9.81
C HIS A 158 -0.06 -10.77 -10.81
N GLU A 159 -0.76 -10.33 -11.86
CA GLU A 159 -1.26 -11.22 -12.91
C GLU A 159 -0.09 -11.92 -13.63
N GLY A 160 0.99 -11.20 -13.93
CA GLY A 160 2.20 -11.76 -14.52
C GLY A 160 2.92 -12.79 -13.65
N GLU A 161 2.72 -12.73 -12.33
CA GLU A 161 3.21 -13.71 -11.36
C GLU A 161 2.20 -14.88 -11.13
N GLY A 162 1.08 -14.90 -11.83
CA GLY A 162 -0.01 -15.85 -11.61
C GLY A 162 -0.75 -15.66 -10.29
N LYS A 163 -0.68 -14.48 -9.70
CA LYS A 163 -1.36 -14.12 -8.45
C LYS A 163 -2.60 -13.30 -8.77
N LEU A 164 -3.67 -13.53 -8.02
CA LEU A 164 -4.86 -12.70 -8.12
C LEU A 164 -4.62 -11.35 -7.44
N PRO A 165 -4.73 -10.21 -8.15
CA PRO A 165 -4.69 -8.88 -7.56
C PRO A 165 -5.81 -8.69 -6.53
N LYS A 166 -5.58 -7.87 -5.51
CA LYS A 166 -6.58 -7.64 -4.45
C LYS A 166 -7.78 -6.88 -5.00
N GLU A 167 -8.98 -7.19 -4.50
CA GLU A 167 -10.22 -6.52 -4.85
C GLU A 167 -10.12 -4.99 -4.80
N GLN A 168 -9.43 -4.46 -3.79
CA GLN A 168 -9.25 -3.02 -3.60
C GLN A 168 -8.48 -2.35 -4.76
N TRP A 169 -7.56 -3.06 -5.41
CA TRP A 169 -6.79 -2.54 -6.54
C TRP A 169 -7.69 -2.39 -7.78
N TYR A 170 -8.48 -3.41 -8.07
CA TYR A 170 -9.48 -3.34 -9.13
C TYR A 170 -10.53 -2.25 -8.85
N ASN A 171 -10.95 -2.08 -7.60
CA ASN A 171 -11.90 -1.01 -7.24
C ASN A 171 -11.31 0.38 -7.45
N LEU A 172 -10.02 0.58 -7.15
CA LEU A 172 -9.35 1.85 -7.43
C LEU A 172 -9.25 2.09 -8.94
N ALA A 173 -8.80 1.10 -9.72
CA ALA A 173 -8.73 1.21 -11.17
C ALA A 173 -10.11 1.52 -11.78
N ARG A 174 -11.13 0.76 -11.38
CA ARG A 174 -12.52 0.98 -11.82
C ARG A 174 -13.00 2.41 -11.56
N PHE A 175 -12.78 2.93 -10.33
CA PHE A 175 -13.15 4.30 -9.99
C PHE A 175 -12.44 5.31 -10.89
N LEU A 176 -11.15 5.13 -11.13
CA LEU A 176 -10.34 6.02 -11.97
C LEU A 176 -10.76 5.97 -13.44
N TYR A 177 -11.15 4.81 -13.97
CA TYR A 177 -11.74 4.70 -15.31
C TYR A 177 -13.09 5.40 -15.41
N PHE A 178 -13.94 5.30 -14.38
CA PHE A 178 -15.19 6.05 -14.32
C PHE A 178 -14.95 7.57 -14.33
N ASP A 179 -13.97 8.05 -13.57
CA ASP A 179 -13.61 9.47 -13.52
C ASP A 179 -13.11 9.98 -14.89
N LYS A 180 -12.45 9.13 -15.67
CA LYS A 180 -12.01 9.43 -17.03
C LYS A 180 -13.09 9.24 -18.10
N GLU A 181 -14.27 8.81 -17.71
CA GLU A 181 -15.36 8.41 -18.62
C GLU A 181 -14.95 7.27 -19.59
N ASP A 182 -13.91 6.50 -19.24
CA ASP A 182 -13.51 5.29 -19.96
C ASP A 182 -14.35 4.10 -19.48
N PHE A 183 -15.59 4.07 -19.98
CA PHE A 183 -16.56 3.05 -19.57
C PHE A 183 -16.25 1.65 -20.10
N ASP A 184 -15.48 1.54 -21.18
CA ASP A 184 -15.06 0.24 -21.71
C ASP A 184 -14.06 -0.42 -20.75
N SER A 185 -13.02 0.28 -20.37
CA SER A 185 -12.06 -0.21 -19.38
C SER A 185 -12.70 -0.44 -18.00
N ALA A 186 -13.65 0.42 -17.60
CA ALA A 186 -14.42 0.21 -16.37
C ALA A 186 -15.24 -1.08 -16.40
N LEU A 187 -15.86 -1.43 -17.54
CA LEU A 187 -16.58 -2.69 -17.75
C LEU A 187 -15.65 -3.90 -17.69
N ASP A 188 -14.46 -3.83 -18.28
CA ASP A 188 -13.49 -4.94 -18.23
C ASP A 188 -13.07 -5.23 -16.78
N VAL A 189 -12.82 -4.19 -15.99
CA VAL A 189 -12.54 -4.33 -14.56
C VAL A 189 -13.74 -4.88 -13.80
N LEU A 190 -14.96 -4.41 -14.09
CA LEU A 190 -16.19 -4.95 -13.48
C LEU A 190 -16.39 -6.43 -13.79
N ASN A 191 -16.16 -6.85 -15.03
CA ASN A 191 -16.24 -8.27 -15.41
C ASN A 191 -15.23 -9.11 -14.62
N THR A 192 -14.00 -8.61 -14.43
CA THR A 192 -13.00 -9.27 -13.59
C THR A 192 -13.46 -9.37 -12.13
N LEU A 193 -14.02 -8.28 -11.59
CA LEU A 193 -14.57 -8.26 -10.21
C LEU A 193 -15.76 -9.22 -10.04
N ILE A 194 -16.63 -9.34 -11.04
CA ILE A 194 -17.76 -10.27 -11.03
C ILE A 194 -17.27 -11.72 -10.98
N ILE A 195 -16.22 -12.05 -11.72
CA ILE A 195 -15.66 -13.41 -11.77
C ILE A 195 -14.96 -13.78 -10.47
N TYR A 196 -14.09 -12.92 -9.96
CA TYR A 196 -13.20 -13.28 -8.84
C TYR A 196 -13.70 -12.79 -7.48
N TYR A 197 -14.54 -11.75 -7.44
CA TYR A 197 -15.07 -11.13 -6.22
C TYR A 197 -16.58 -10.88 -6.34
N PRO A 198 -17.42 -11.91 -6.58
CA PRO A 198 -18.83 -11.74 -6.92
C PRO A 198 -19.59 -11.03 -5.79
N LYS A 199 -19.99 -9.79 -6.05
CA LYS A 199 -20.81 -8.97 -5.16
C LYS A 199 -21.89 -8.26 -5.97
N LYS A 200 -23.11 -8.20 -5.45
CA LYS A 200 -24.26 -7.54 -6.09
C LYS A 200 -23.91 -6.20 -6.74
N GLN A 201 -23.15 -5.36 -6.05
CA GLN A 201 -22.80 -4.03 -6.54
C GLN A 201 -22.09 -4.02 -7.90
N TYR A 202 -21.25 -5.01 -8.20
CA TYR A 202 -20.55 -5.09 -9.47
C TYR A 202 -21.45 -5.48 -10.62
N TRP A 203 -22.38 -6.40 -10.37
CA TRP A 203 -23.40 -6.80 -11.31
C TRP A 203 -24.33 -5.63 -11.67
N VAL A 204 -24.80 -4.88 -10.66
CA VAL A 204 -25.67 -3.72 -10.85
C VAL A 204 -24.96 -2.64 -11.68
N GLN A 205 -23.69 -2.34 -11.37
CA GLN A 205 -22.94 -1.31 -12.09
C GLN A 205 -22.64 -1.72 -13.53
N ALA A 206 -22.25 -2.97 -13.77
CA ALA A 206 -22.02 -3.46 -15.13
C ALA A 206 -23.31 -3.46 -15.94
N SER A 207 -24.44 -3.90 -15.37
CA SER A 207 -25.75 -3.83 -16.02
C SER A 207 -26.12 -2.39 -16.41
N HIS A 208 -25.91 -1.43 -15.51
CA HIS A 208 -26.16 -0.02 -15.81
C HIS A 208 -25.32 0.47 -16.98
N LEU A 209 -24.02 0.18 -17.00
CA LEU A 209 -23.13 0.59 -18.09
C LEU A 209 -23.50 -0.05 -19.43
N TYR A 210 -23.90 -1.33 -19.46
CA TYR A 210 -24.40 -1.94 -20.69
C TYR A 210 -25.69 -1.26 -21.16
N GLY A 211 -26.57 -0.86 -20.24
CA GLY A 211 -27.78 -0.09 -20.56
C GLY A 211 -27.45 1.28 -21.18
N GLU A 212 -26.52 2.03 -20.60
CA GLU A 212 -26.05 3.33 -21.13
C GLU A 212 -25.43 3.17 -22.54
N LYS A 213 -24.73 2.07 -22.78
CA LYS A 213 -24.17 1.74 -24.09
C LYS A 213 -25.22 1.20 -25.07
N LYS A 214 -26.46 1.00 -24.65
CA LYS A 214 -27.55 0.38 -25.41
C LYS A 214 -27.21 -1.05 -25.89
N ASP A 215 -26.38 -1.75 -25.14
CA ASP A 215 -26.04 -3.15 -25.36
C ASP A 215 -26.99 -4.03 -24.55
N GLU A 216 -28.26 -4.03 -24.99
CA GLU A 216 -29.35 -4.78 -24.34
C GLU A 216 -29.06 -6.30 -24.26
N PRO A 217 -28.47 -6.97 -25.29
CA PRO A 217 -28.16 -8.39 -25.18
C PRO A 217 -27.19 -8.72 -24.04
N ARG A 218 -26.09 -7.94 -23.87
CA ARG A 218 -25.16 -8.16 -22.77
C ARG A 218 -25.75 -7.76 -21.42
N GLN A 219 -26.54 -6.69 -21.39
CA GLN A 219 -27.29 -6.29 -20.20
C GLN A 219 -28.21 -7.41 -19.72
N LEU A 220 -28.98 -8.00 -20.61
CA LEU A 220 -29.91 -9.10 -20.30
C LEU A 220 -29.15 -10.32 -19.78
N ALA A 221 -28.14 -10.79 -20.50
CA ALA A 221 -27.33 -11.94 -20.08
C ALA A 221 -26.70 -11.75 -18.68
N LEU A 222 -26.22 -10.54 -18.40
CA LEU A 222 -25.68 -10.21 -17.10
C LEU A 222 -26.74 -10.21 -15.99
N MET A 223 -27.94 -9.69 -16.28
CA MET A 223 -29.06 -9.67 -15.32
C MET A 223 -29.59 -11.09 -15.08
N GLU A 224 -29.65 -11.96 -16.07
CA GLU A 224 -29.99 -13.37 -15.90
C GLU A 224 -29.03 -14.06 -14.94
N ALA A 225 -27.72 -13.93 -15.17
CA ALA A 225 -26.72 -14.50 -14.32
C ALA A 225 -26.77 -13.92 -12.88
N ALA A 226 -27.04 -12.63 -12.73
CA ALA A 226 -27.24 -12.00 -11.43
C ALA A 226 -28.49 -12.53 -10.70
N TYR A 227 -29.57 -12.79 -11.43
CA TYR A 227 -30.79 -13.37 -10.91
C TYR A 227 -30.55 -14.80 -10.38
N GLU A 228 -29.85 -15.63 -11.15
CA GLU A 228 -29.48 -16.99 -10.73
C GLU A 228 -28.61 -17.01 -9.47
N GLN A 229 -27.77 -15.99 -9.28
CA GLN A 229 -26.97 -15.80 -8.05
C GLN A 229 -27.77 -15.23 -6.87
N GLY A 230 -29.05 -14.89 -7.07
CA GLY A 230 -29.88 -14.27 -6.02
C GLY A 230 -29.55 -12.81 -5.73
N PHE A 231 -28.88 -12.11 -6.64
CA PHE A 231 -28.50 -10.71 -6.46
C PHE A 231 -29.59 -9.72 -6.88
N LEU A 232 -30.58 -10.13 -7.65
CA LEU A 232 -31.71 -9.28 -8.03
C LEU A 232 -32.85 -9.45 -7.02
N ASP A 233 -32.97 -8.51 -6.10
CA ASP A 233 -33.94 -8.52 -5.00
C ASP A 233 -34.92 -7.34 -5.05
N ARG A 234 -34.71 -6.36 -5.95
CA ARG A 234 -35.56 -5.21 -6.11
C ARG A 234 -36.55 -5.39 -7.27
N SER A 235 -37.78 -5.00 -7.05
CA SER A 235 -38.83 -5.06 -8.08
C SER A 235 -38.42 -4.30 -9.36
N SER A 236 -37.73 -3.17 -9.23
CA SER A 236 -37.24 -2.40 -10.38
C SER A 236 -36.23 -3.17 -11.24
N GLU A 237 -35.36 -3.97 -10.61
CA GLU A 237 -34.38 -4.81 -11.32
C GLU A 237 -35.09 -5.91 -12.12
N LEU A 238 -36.10 -6.55 -11.52
CA LEU A 238 -36.89 -7.58 -12.18
C LEU A 238 -37.75 -7.01 -13.35
N VAL A 239 -38.31 -5.81 -13.17
CA VAL A 239 -39.04 -5.10 -14.23
C VAL A 239 -38.10 -4.76 -15.38
N THR A 240 -36.89 -4.29 -15.12
CA THR A 240 -35.88 -4.01 -16.17
C THR A 240 -35.55 -5.29 -16.94
N MET A 241 -35.32 -6.40 -16.25
CA MET A 241 -35.05 -7.68 -16.89
C MET A 241 -36.21 -8.16 -17.76
N ALA A 242 -37.45 -8.06 -17.27
CA ALA A 242 -38.64 -8.41 -18.05
C ALA A 242 -38.79 -7.55 -19.32
N TYR A 243 -38.48 -6.24 -19.22
CA TYR A 243 -38.51 -5.34 -20.37
C TYR A 243 -37.45 -5.72 -21.43
N LEU A 244 -36.25 -6.08 -20.99
CA LEU A 244 -35.18 -6.54 -21.88
C LEU A 244 -35.56 -7.84 -22.61
N TYR A 245 -36.25 -8.77 -21.95
CA TYR A 245 -36.79 -9.97 -22.61
C TYR A 245 -37.80 -9.64 -23.71
N LEU A 246 -38.71 -8.68 -23.46
CA LEU A 246 -39.69 -8.26 -24.45
C LEU A 246 -39.07 -7.57 -25.67
N ASN A 247 -37.92 -6.92 -25.49
CA ASN A 247 -37.22 -6.27 -26.59
C ASN A 247 -36.32 -7.26 -27.39
N ALA A 248 -36.02 -8.41 -26.83
CA ALA A 248 -35.14 -9.42 -27.44
C ALA A 248 -35.89 -10.34 -28.41
N GLU A 249 -37.22 -10.29 -28.45
CA GLU A 249 -38.08 -10.98 -29.42
C GLU A 249 -38.21 -10.19 -30.74
#